data_6e6c397dd4795eb215246788fdf334ac
#
_entry.id   6e6c397dd4795eb215246788fdf334ac
#
_cell.length_a   1.000
_cell.length_b   1.000
_cell.length_c   1.000
_cell.angle_alpha   90.00
_cell.angle_beta   90.00
_cell.angle_gamma   90.00
#
_symmetry.space_group_name_H-M   'P 1'
#
loop_
_entity.id
_entity.type
_entity.pdbx_description
1 polymer ?
#
loop_
_entity_poly.entity_id
_entity_poly.type
_entity_poly.pdbx_seq_one_letter_code
_entity_poly.pdbx_strand_id
1 'polypeptide(L)'
;NQRIRVSKKNNLNDCIFATGGKIDSDYSFPYRKSGSAALDMAYVAAGRYDGYFQKNLNIWDIAAGIIIIKEAGGIINEIDASINNNIEIISSSPDINSKLKEKLSNF
;
A
#
# COMPACT_ATOMS: atom_id res chain seq x y z
N ASN A 1 5.72 22.75 -11.40
CA ASN A 1 6.22 21.61 -10.64
C ASN A 1 5.21 21.17 -9.60
N GLN A 2 4.54 20.10 -9.91
CA GLN A 2 3.62 19.51 -8.93
C GLN A 2 4.34 18.43 -8.15
N ARG A 3 4.29 18.56 -6.85
CA ARG A 3 4.84 17.57 -5.96
C ARG A 3 3.89 16.40 -5.84
N ILE A 4 4.39 15.18 -5.97
CA ILE A 4 3.59 13.99 -5.73
C ILE A 4 3.31 13.88 -4.24
N ARG A 5 2.04 13.64 -3.90
CA ARG A 5 1.60 13.51 -2.52
C ARG A 5 0.59 12.39 -2.39
N VAL A 6 0.68 11.67 -1.29
CA VAL A 6 -0.35 10.68 -0.93
C VAL A 6 -1.67 11.38 -0.64
N SER A 7 -2.75 10.61 -0.65
CA SER A 7 -4.08 11.12 -0.38
C SER A 7 -4.20 11.65 1.05
N LYS A 8 -5.19 12.52 1.28
CA LYS A 8 -5.46 13.09 2.60
C LYS A 8 -6.78 12.62 3.18
N LYS A 9 -7.37 11.59 2.60
CA LYS A 9 -8.60 11.03 3.13
C LYS A 9 -8.37 10.41 4.50
N ASN A 10 -9.37 10.53 5.38
CA ASN A 10 -9.29 10.01 6.73
C ASN A 10 -10.41 9.04 7.08
N ASN A 11 -11.26 8.70 6.11
CA ASN A 11 -12.36 7.77 6.31
C ASN A 11 -12.21 6.61 5.34
N LEU A 12 -12.10 5.39 5.86
CA LEU A 12 -11.93 4.19 5.02
C LEU A 12 -13.04 4.03 3.99
N ASN A 13 -14.26 4.48 4.30
CA ASN A 13 -15.39 4.34 3.38
C ASN A 13 -15.23 5.17 2.11
N ASP A 14 -14.37 6.18 2.14
CA ASP A 14 -14.10 7.04 0.99
C ASP A 14 -12.85 6.61 0.23
N CYS A 15 -12.20 5.55 0.66
CA CYS A 15 -10.90 5.15 0.13
C CYS A 15 -11.01 4.03 -0.88
N ILE A 16 -10.03 4.01 -1.80
CA ILE A 16 -9.83 2.92 -2.75
C ILE A 16 -8.46 2.33 -2.50
N PHE A 17 -8.42 1.02 -2.34
CA PHE A 17 -7.18 0.31 -2.08
C PHE A 17 -6.80 -0.58 -3.26
N ALA A 18 -5.51 -0.88 -3.38
CA ALA A 18 -5.00 -1.83 -4.34
C ALA A 18 -4.38 -3.00 -3.61
N THR A 19 -4.45 -4.16 -4.23
CA THR A 19 -3.80 -5.35 -3.72
C THR A 19 -3.44 -6.25 -4.90
N GLY A 20 -2.59 -7.22 -4.66
CA GLY A 20 -2.21 -8.18 -5.68
C GLY A 20 -2.09 -9.57 -5.10
N GLY A 21 -1.79 -10.54 -5.97
CA GLY A 21 -1.65 -11.90 -5.56
C GLY A 21 -2.98 -12.54 -5.18
N LYS A 22 -2.88 -13.60 -4.39
CA LYS A 22 -4.05 -14.34 -3.95
C LYS A 22 -4.68 -13.67 -2.74
N ILE A 23 -5.99 -13.49 -2.78
CA ILE A 23 -6.74 -12.90 -1.68
C ILE A 23 -7.51 -14.03 -0.99
N ASP A 24 -7.19 -14.25 0.27
CA ASP A 24 -7.79 -15.33 1.05
C ASP A 24 -9.00 -14.88 1.86
N SER A 25 -9.26 -13.58 1.92
CA SER A 25 -10.34 -13.00 2.71
C SER A 25 -11.13 -11.99 1.91
N ASP A 26 -12.42 -11.90 2.23
CA ASP A 26 -13.27 -10.85 1.70
C ASP A 26 -13.15 -9.63 2.59
N TYR A 27 -12.68 -8.52 2.03
CA TYR A 27 -12.57 -7.27 2.78
C TYR A 27 -13.81 -6.43 2.60
N SER A 28 -14.20 -5.73 3.65
CA SER A 28 -15.41 -4.92 3.66
C SER A 28 -15.25 -3.56 2.98
N PHE A 29 -14.12 -3.34 2.32
CA PHE A 29 -13.85 -2.09 1.61
C PHE A 29 -13.47 -2.38 0.15
N PRO A 30 -13.67 -1.40 -0.76
CA PRO A 30 -13.31 -1.59 -2.17
C PRO A 30 -11.81 -1.76 -2.37
N TYR A 31 -11.44 -2.66 -3.25
CA TYR A 31 -10.04 -2.83 -3.63
C TYR A 31 -9.92 -3.17 -5.12
N ARG A 32 -8.74 -2.90 -5.68
CA ARG A 32 -8.40 -3.16 -7.07
C ARG A 32 -7.24 -4.14 -7.13
N LYS A 33 -7.17 -4.91 -8.21
CA LYS A 33 -6.06 -5.82 -8.50
C LYS A 33 -5.49 -5.45 -9.86
N SER A 34 -4.31 -4.83 -9.89
CA SER A 34 -3.69 -4.47 -11.16
C SER A 34 -2.71 -5.51 -11.67
N GLY A 35 -2.13 -6.29 -10.77
CA GLY A 35 -1.10 -7.25 -11.13
C GLY A 35 0.32 -6.68 -11.12
N SER A 36 0.48 -5.41 -10.77
CA SER A 36 1.81 -4.79 -10.69
C SER A 36 1.98 -4.05 -9.37
N ALA A 37 2.81 -4.59 -8.48
CA ALA A 37 3.12 -3.95 -7.20
C ALA A 37 3.73 -2.56 -7.42
N ALA A 38 4.67 -2.46 -8.36
CA ALA A 38 5.34 -1.19 -8.65
C ALA A 38 4.35 -0.12 -9.09
N LEU A 39 3.41 -0.46 -9.97
CA LEU A 39 2.40 0.48 -10.44
C LEU A 39 1.43 0.87 -9.33
N ASP A 40 0.99 -0.11 -8.53
CA ASP A 40 0.06 0.15 -7.43
C ASP A 40 0.69 1.09 -6.39
N MET A 41 1.97 0.88 -6.06
CA MET A 41 2.69 1.74 -5.12
C MET A 41 2.87 3.14 -5.68
N ALA A 42 3.14 3.27 -6.99
CA ALA A 42 3.23 4.57 -7.63
C ALA A 42 1.90 5.33 -7.56
N TYR A 43 0.80 4.65 -7.72
CA TYR A 43 -0.53 5.27 -7.60
C TYR A 43 -0.87 5.67 -6.17
N VAL A 44 -0.40 4.93 -5.17
CA VAL A 44 -0.53 5.36 -3.77
C VAL A 44 0.26 6.66 -3.57
N ALA A 45 1.49 6.71 -4.04
CA ALA A 45 2.32 7.91 -3.92
C ALA A 45 1.70 9.12 -4.61
N ALA A 46 0.99 8.90 -5.71
CA ALA A 46 0.33 9.96 -6.46
C ALA A 46 -1.06 10.33 -5.90
N GLY A 47 -1.52 9.64 -4.86
CA GLY A 47 -2.82 9.91 -4.26
C GLY A 47 -4.01 9.34 -5.03
N ARG A 48 -3.76 8.50 -6.04
CA ARG A 48 -4.84 7.88 -6.82
C ARG A 48 -5.45 6.69 -6.12
N TYR A 49 -4.63 5.92 -5.40
CA TYR A 49 -5.09 4.94 -4.44
C TYR A 49 -4.75 5.41 -3.05
N ASP A 50 -5.55 5.04 -2.09
CA ASP A 50 -5.34 5.46 -0.71
C ASP A 50 -4.42 4.52 0.05
N GLY A 51 -4.26 3.31 -0.43
CA GLY A 51 -3.32 2.35 0.12
C GLY A 51 -3.13 1.15 -0.78
N TYR A 52 -2.11 0.36 -0.45
CA TYR A 52 -1.77 -0.87 -1.15
C TYR A 52 -1.28 -1.89 -0.13
N PHE A 53 -1.75 -3.11 -0.25
CA PHE A 53 -1.30 -4.20 0.60
C PHE A 53 -1.16 -5.47 -0.20
N GLN A 54 -0.10 -6.23 0.10
CA GLN A 54 0.16 -7.50 -0.54
C GLN A 54 1.17 -8.30 0.25
N LYS A 55 1.06 -9.62 0.21
CA LYS A 55 2.03 -10.56 0.79
C LYS A 55 2.88 -11.19 -0.29
N ASN A 56 3.92 -11.87 0.14
CA ASN A 56 4.76 -12.72 -0.71
C ASN A 56 5.45 -11.96 -1.84
N LEU A 57 5.92 -10.77 -1.52
CA LEU A 57 6.63 -9.92 -2.49
C LEU A 57 8.13 -10.13 -2.40
N ASN A 58 8.81 -9.90 -3.52
CA ASN A 58 10.27 -9.82 -3.57
C ASN A 58 10.71 -8.37 -3.44
N ILE A 59 11.87 -8.16 -2.83
CA ILE A 59 12.39 -6.80 -2.64
C ILE A 59 12.53 -6.04 -3.96
N TRP A 60 12.89 -6.74 -5.04
CA TRP A 60 13.04 -6.14 -6.37
C TRP A 60 11.76 -5.46 -6.87
N ASP A 61 10.60 -6.02 -6.49
CA ASP A 61 9.30 -5.54 -6.97
C ASP A 61 8.86 -4.28 -6.25
N ILE A 62 9.41 -3.98 -5.08
CA ILE A 62 8.87 -2.95 -4.19
C ILE A 62 9.89 -1.89 -3.77
N ALA A 63 11.19 -2.11 -4.02
CA ALA A 63 12.22 -1.20 -3.50
C ALA A 63 12.01 0.25 -3.93
N ALA A 64 11.77 0.48 -5.22
CA ALA A 64 11.53 1.83 -5.72
C ALA A 64 10.23 2.42 -5.17
N GLY A 65 9.19 1.59 -5.09
CA GLY A 65 7.89 2.03 -4.57
C GLY A 65 7.95 2.47 -3.12
N ILE A 66 8.74 1.80 -2.30
CA ILE A 66 8.95 2.18 -0.90
C ILE A 66 9.49 3.61 -0.81
N ILE A 67 10.52 3.89 -1.60
CA ILE A 67 11.14 5.22 -1.61
C ILE A 67 10.14 6.28 -2.05
N ILE A 68 9.43 6.01 -3.15
CA ILE A 68 8.47 6.97 -3.71
C ILE A 68 7.34 7.27 -2.73
N ILE A 69 6.80 6.25 -2.09
CA ILE A 69 5.71 6.44 -1.12
C ILE A 69 6.19 7.24 0.09
N LYS A 70 7.39 6.93 0.61
CA LYS A 70 7.93 7.69 1.74
C LYS A 70 8.17 9.15 1.39
N GLU A 71 8.71 9.43 0.21
CA GLU A 71 8.92 10.79 -0.25
C GLU A 71 7.63 11.55 -0.47
N ALA A 72 6.56 10.85 -0.82
CA ALA A 72 5.23 11.45 -1.01
C ALA A 72 4.47 11.64 0.31
N GLY A 73 5.05 11.26 1.42
CA GLY A 73 4.43 11.43 2.74
C GLY A 73 3.61 10.23 3.21
N GLY A 74 3.71 9.11 2.52
CA GLY A 74 3.00 7.90 2.92
C GLY A 74 3.73 7.12 4.01
N ILE A 75 3.02 6.15 4.56
CA ILE A 75 3.53 5.27 5.62
C ILE A 75 3.55 3.84 5.10
N ILE A 76 4.60 3.12 5.46
CA ILE A 76 4.79 1.71 5.12
C ILE A 76 5.17 0.97 6.41
N ASN A 77 4.68 -0.26 6.56
CA ASN A 77 5.05 -1.12 7.68
C ASN A 77 6.57 -1.36 7.70
N GLU A 78 7.08 -1.77 8.86
CA GLU A 78 8.49 -2.13 8.97
C GLU A 78 8.80 -3.34 8.10
N ILE A 79 9.93 -3.28 7.41
CA ILE A 79 10.41 -4.35 6.54
C ILE A 79 11.80 -4.75 6.99
N ASP A 80 12.00 -6.05 7.19
CA ASP A 80 13.31 -6.59 7.57
C ASP A 80 14.23 -6.54 6.33
N ALA A 81 15.25 -5.69 6.38
CA ALA A 81 16.16 -5.48 5.27
C ALA A 81 17.02 -6.72 4.96
N SER A 82 17.09 -7.69 5.86
CA SER A 82 17.82 -8.94 5.63
C SER A 82 17.04 -9.95 4.80
N ILE A 83 15.76 -9.70 4.55
CA ILE A 83 14.87 -10.61 3.82
C ILE A 83 14.67 -10.07 2.41
N ASN A 84 14.80 -10.95 1.40
CA ASN A 84 14.65 -10.57 0.00
C ASN A 84 13.35 -11.03 -0.63
N ASN A 85 12.64 -11.95 0.01
CA ASN A 85 11.37 -12.48 -0.52
C ASN A 85 10.38 -12.66 0.62
N ASN A 86 9.17 -13.07 0.28
CA ASN A 86 8.07 -13.24 1.25
C ASN A 86 7.83 -11.99 2.09
N ILE A 87 7.96 -10.83 1.46
CA ILE A 87 7.79 -9.55 2.13
C ILE A 87 6.31 -9.15 2.08
N GLU A 88 5.82 -8.63 3.21
CA GLU A 88 4.49 -8.09 3.32
C GLU A 88 4.55 -6.58 3.31
N ILE A 89 3.73 -5.95 2.47
CA ILE A 89 3.60 -4.50 2.40
C ILE A 89 2.20 -4.09 2.83
N ILE A 90 2.13 -3.11 3.71
CA ILE A 90 0.90 -2.37 4.02
C ILE A 90 1.27 -0.90 3.94
N SER A 91 0.86 -0.24 2.88
CA SER A 91 1.20 1.16 2.64
C SER A 91 -0.06 2.00 2.49
N SER A 92 -0.01 3.23 2.96
CA SER A 92 -1.16 4.13 2.85
C SER A 92 -0.75 5.55 3.17
N SER A 93 -1.71 6.47 3.01
CA SER A 93 -1.59 7.80 3.60
C SER A 93 -1.57 7.67 5.13
N PRO A 94 -0.95 8.64 5.84
CA PRO A 94 -0.85 8.56 7.31
C PRO A 94 -2.20 8.53 8.00
N ASP A 95 -3.17 9.26 7.48
CA ASP A 95 -4.46 9.47 8.17
C ASP A 95 -5.31 8.21 8.25
N ILE A 96 -5.08 7.23 7.36
CA ILE A 96 -5.86 6.00 7.34
C ILE A 96 -5.05 4.76 7.69
N ASN A 97 -3.75 4.90 7.93
CA ASN A 97 -2.85 3.75 8.11
C ASN A 97 -3.28 2.82 9.23
N SER A 98 -3.58 3.39 10.42
CA SER A 98 -3.98 2.56 11.55
C SER A 98 -5.31 1.87 11.32
N LYS A 99 -6.24 2.55 10.66
CA LYS A 99 -7.54 1.97 10.32
C LYS A 99 -7.41 0.84 9.32
N LEU A 100 -6.53 1.01 8.33
CA LEU A 100 -6.25 -0.04 7.35
C LEU A 100 -5.62 -1.25 8.01
N LYS A 101 -4.63 -1.05 8.87
CA LYS A 101 -3.99 -2.14 9.61
C LYS A 101 -4.98 -2.92 10.46
N GLU A 102 -5.91 -2.22 11.09
CA GLU A 102 -6.95 -2.86 11.88
C GLU A 102 -7.84 -3.75 11.01
N LYS A 103 -8.24 -3.28 9.84
CA LYS A 103 -9.04 -4.07 8.90
C LYS A 103 -8.26 -5.26 8.34
N LEU A 104 -6.94 -5.18 8.29
CA LEU A 104 -6.08 -6.24 7.79
C LEU A 104 -5.49 -7.10 8.92
N SER A 105 -6.06 -7.06 10.11
CA SER A 105 -5.50 -7.78 11.25
C SER A 105 -5.40 -9.28 11.05
N ASN A 106 -6.21 -9.84 10.14
CA ASN A 106 -6.16 -11.26 9.77
C ASN A 106 -5.42 -11.50 8.45
N PHE A 107 -4.73 -10.51 7.99
CA PHE A 107 -3.99 -10.52 6.72
C PHE A 107 -2.85 -11.55 6.69
#